data_f2e1814597bc8b5b1a9e223af087827a
#
_entry.id   f2e1814597bc8b5b1a9e223af087827a
#
_cell.length_a   1.000
_cell.length_b   1.000
_cell.length_c   1.000
_cell.angle_alpha   90.00
_cell.angle_beta   90.00
_cell.angle_gamma   90.00
#
_symmetry.space_group_name_H-M   'P 1'
#
loop_
_entity.id
_entity.type
_entity.pdbx_description
1 polymer ?
#
loop_
_entity_poly.entity_id
_entity_poly.type
_entity_poly.pdbx_seq_one_letter_code
_entity_poly.pdbx_strand_id
1 'polypeptide(L)'
;MRSFHCIDGSVRSLPDIFGDRQVPPEAGDCCAPKLLDEAFRRKLLPVSFDQFFHGSSDARRHKEFLPPCEQYCRPLMAAMLTLDILYVDSSIIVVNKEPGLLSVPGRGEEKQDCVVSRVKRLFPSCIEQPSVHRLDRDTSGLLVLAFTQEAHRELSIQFIKRTVSKRYVALLEGKVEGEGGTVELAFRYDPEMKPRQKYDPVLGKWGTTMWKRLCVQSYGGQRRTVTRVSFTPLTGRTHQLRLHSAHEKGLGHPIVGDPLYGTGEPAPRLMLHASELSFTHPVTRERMTFALEPDF
;
A
#
# COMPACT_ATOMS: atom_id res chain seq x y z
N MET A 1 21.28 -14.01 -19.54
CA MET A 1 20.08 -14.08 -18.66
C MET A 1 19.31 -12.77 -18.88
N ARG A 2 18.00 -12.84 -19.11
CA ARG A 2 17.21 -11.62 -19.42
C ARG A 2 16.84 -10.88 -18.13
N SER A 3 17.04 -9.56 -18.13
CA SER A 3 16.71 -8.66 -17.01
C SER A 3 15.81 -7.54 -17.48
N PHE A 4 15.04 -6.96 -16.56
CA PHE A 4 14.04 -5.94 -16.84
C PHE A 4 14.22 -4.75 -15.89
N HIS A 5 14.10 -3.55 -16.44
CA HIS A 5 14.07 -2.33 -15.64
C HIS A 5 12.73 -2.20 -14.93
N CYS A 6 12.78 -1.73 -13.68
CA CYS A 6 11.61 -1.51 -12.85
C CYS A 6 11.32 -0.02 -12.67
N ILE A 7 10.10 0.30 -12.27
CA ILE A 7 9.63 1.68 -12.09
C ILE A 7 10.43 2.43 -11.00
N ASP A 8 11.01 1.71 -10.04
CA ASP A 8 11.87 2.24 -8.96
C ASP A 8 13.33 2.47 -9.40
N GLY A 9 13.66 2.21 -10.66
CA GLY A 9 15.00 2.30 -11.23
C GLY A 9 15.86 1.05 -11.00
N SER A 10 15.39 0.04 -10.30
CA SER A 10 16.09 -1.24 -10.15
C SER A 10 16.06 -2.06 -11.44
N VAL A 11 16.97 -3.02 -11.55
CA VAL A 11 16.99 -4.00 -12.65
C VAL A 11 16.89 -5.38 -12.02
N ARG A 12 15.89 -6.17 -12.44
CA ARG A 12 15.63 -7.52 -11.89
C ARG A 12 15.75 -8.56 -12.98
N SER A 13 16.42 -9.67 -12.69
CA SER A 13 16.48 -10.82 -13.58
C SER A 13 15.18 -11.64 -13.51
N LEU A 14 14.93 -12.49 -14.52
CA LEU A 14 13.79 -13.41 -14.48
C LEU A 14 13.82 -14.33 -13.25
N PRO A 15 14.96 -14.93 -12.85
CA PRO A 15 15.04 -15.69 -11.61
C PRO A 15 14.68 -14.88 -10.37
N ASP A 16 15.12 -13.63 -10.25
CA ASP A 16 14.78 -12.77 -9.11
C ASP A 16 13.26 -12.49 -9.03
N ILE A 17 12.61 -12.39 -10.20
CA ILE A 17 11.18 -12.12 -10.30
C ILE A 17 10.34 -13.35 -9.99
N PHE A 18 10.77 -14.53 -10.47
CA PHE A 18 10.01 -15.76 -10.29
C PHE A 18 10.38 -16.52 -9.00
N GLY A 19 11.52 -16.19 -8.37
CA GLY A 19 12.01 -16.84 -7.15
C GLY A 19 12.16 -18.34 -7.33
N ASP A 20 11.62 -19.13 -6.40
CA ASP A 20 11.68 -20.60 -6.44
C ASP A 20 10.79 -21.23 -7.53
N ARG A 21 9.98 -20.43 -8.21
CA ARG A 21 9.15 -20.93 -9.31
C ARG A 21 10.00 -21.10 -10.56
N GLN A 22 9.75 -22.17 -11.32
CA GLN A 22 10.41 -22.36 -12.60
C GLN A 22 10.10 -21.17 -13.53
N VAL A 23 11.16 -20.55 -14.07
CA VAL A 23 11.02 -19.48 -15.05
C VAL A 23 10.44 -20.06 -16.34
N PRO A 24 9.26 -19.58 -16.80
CA PRO A 24 8.69 -20.06 -18.05
C PRO A 24 9.57 -19.66 -19.26
N PRO A 25 9.78 -20.55 -20.25
CA PRO A 25 10.65 -20.28 -21.40
C PRO A 25 10.30 -18.99 -22.16
N GLU A 26 9.02 -18.66 -22.24
CA GLU A 26 8.47 -17.51 -22.99
C GLU A 26 8.28 -16.26 -22.13
N ALA A 27 8.74 -16.28 -20.88
CA ALA A 27 8.59 -15.14 -19.97
C ALA A 27 9.30 -13.89 -20.52
N GLY A 28 8.53 -12.82 -20.68
CA GLY A 28 9.04 -11.55 -21.19
C GLY A 28 9.08 -11.44 -22.73
N ASP A 29 8.56 -12.41 -23.49
CA ASP A 29 8.52 -12.32 -24.95
C ASP A 29 7.35 -11.49 -25.51
N CYS A 30 6.29 -11.29 -24.71
CA CYS A 30 5.19 -10.43 -25.06
C CYS A 30 5.60 -8.95 -25.19
N CYS A 31 4.81 -8.17 -25.94
CA CYS A 31 5.10 -6.75 -26.18
C CYS A 31 4.99 -5.89 -24.92
N ALA A 32 4.04 -6.14 -24.03
CA ALA A 32 3.82 -5.31 -22.84
C ALA A 32 5.04 -5.26 -21.88
N PRO A 33 5.66 -6.37 -21.46
CA PRO A 33 6.89 -6.33 -20.68
C PRO A 33 8.04 -5.60 -21.41
N LYS A 34 8.19 -5.79 -22.74
CA LYS A 34 9.23 -5.12 -23.52
C LYS A 34 9.04 -3.61 -23.59
N LEU A 35 7.78 -3.16 -23.73
CA LEU A 35 7.45 -1.74 -23.72
C LEU A 35 7.69 -1.09 -22.37
N LEU A 36 7.32 -1.76 -21.27
CA LEU A 36 7.59 -1.29 -19.91
C LEU A 36 9.09 -1.22 -19.65
N ASP A 37 9.86 -2.25 -20.04
CA ASP A 37 11.32 -2.27 -19.89
C ASP A 37 11.97 -1.07 -20.59
N GLU A 38 11.61 -0.82 -21.84
CA GLU A 38 12.13 0.30 -22.60
C GLU A 38 11.70 1.66 -22.01
N ALA A 39 10.45 1.78 -21.54
CA ALA A 39 9.97 3.00 -20.89
C ALA A 39 10.76 3.28 -19.60
N PHE A 40 10.93 2.30 -18.73
CA PHE A 40 11.65 2.47 -17.48
C PHE A 40 13.16 2.70 -17.69
N ARG A 41 13.75 2.01 -18.67
CA ARG A 41 15.13 2.26 -19.08
C ARG A 41 15.35 3.72 -19.52
N ARG A 42 14.36 4.32 -20.16
CA ARG A 42 14.36 5.76 -20.55
C ARG A 42 13.87 6.68 -19.44
N LYS A 43 13.56 6.18 -18.24
CA LYS A 43 12.98 6.94 -17.13
C LYS A 43 11.64 7.61 -17.48
N LEU A 44 10.87 6.98 -18.37
CA LEU A 44 9.52 7.41 -18.73
C LEU A 44 8.51 6.68 -17.85
N LEU A 45 7.48 7.40 -17.43
CA LEU A 45 6.35 6.83 -16.71
C LEU A 45 5.17 6.63 -17.67
N PRO A 46 4.84 5.38 -18.07
CA PRO A 46 3.72 5.13 -18.97
C PRO A 46 2.41 5.58 -18.32
N VAL A 47 1.62 6.38 -19.00
CA VAL A 47 0.31 6.84 -18.53
C VAL A 47 -0.71 5.70 -18.62
N SER A 48 -0.76 5.05 -19.80
CA SER A 48 -1.56 3.85 -20.05
C SER A 48 -0.91 3.06 -21.18
N PHE A 49 -1.24 1.79 -21.31
CA PHE A 49 -0.93 0.99 -22.48
C PHE A 49 -1.99 -0.11 -22.64
N ASP A 50 -2.16 -0.52 -23.90
CA ASP A 50 -2.99 -1.66 -24.26
C ASP A 50 -2.20 -2.57 -25.20
N GLN A 51 -2.58 -3.84 -25.24
CA GLN A 51 -2.02 -4.82 -26.17
C GLN A 51 -3.15 -5.52 -26.91
N PHE A 52 -2.89 -5.81 -28.17
CA PHE A 52 -3.82 -6.58 -29.01
C PHE A 52 -3.08 -7.67 -29.78
N PHE A 53 -3.80 -8.69 -30.16
CA PHE A 53 -3.27 -9.74 -31.01
C PHE A 53 -3.16 -9.26 -32.47
N HIS A 54 -1.96 -9.37 -33.03
CA HIS A 54 -1.72 -9.08 -34.44
C HIS A 54 -1.32 -10.37 -35.16
N GLY A 55 -2.18 -10.85 -36.06
CA GLY A 55 -1.92 -12.06 -36.81
C GLY A 55 -3.19 -12.82 -37.17
N SER A 56 -3.02 -14.08 -37.55
CA SER A 56 -4.08 -15.04 -37.86
C SER A 56 -3.92 -16.23 -36.92
N SER A 57 -4.98 -16.62 -36.23
CA SER A 57 -5.01 -17.76 -35.31
C SER A 57 -6.46 -18.23 -35.16
N ASP A 58 -6.67 -19.54 -35.01
CA ASP A 58 -8.00 -20.11 -34.76
C ASP A 58 -8.54 -19.73 -33.38
N ALA A 59 -7.65 -19.39 -32.43
CA ALA A 59 -7.99 -19.09 -31.05
C ALA A 59 -8.17 -17.59 -30.75
N ARG A 60 -7.73 -16.68 -31.65
CA ARG A 60 -7.72 -15.22 -31.40
C ARG A 60 -8.04 -14.42 -32.67
N ARG A 61 -8.80 -13.34 -32.49
CA ARG A 61 -9.13 -12.43 -33.59
C ARG A 61 -8.03 -11.39 -33.80
N HIS A 62 -7.75 -11.05 -35.05
CA HIS A 62 -6.87 -9.93 -35.38
C HIS A 62 -7.38 -8.64 -34.74
N LYS A 63 -6.48 -7.87 -34.05
CA LYS A 63 -6.78 -6.67 -33.27
C LYS A 63 -7.66 -6.89 -32.04
N GLU A 64 -7.82 -8.14 -31.57
CA GLU A 64 -8.46 -8.40 -30.30
C GLU A 64 -7.57 -7.90 -29.14
N PHE A 65 -8.11 -7.01 -28.30
CA PHE A 65 -7.42 -6.54 -27.10
C PHE A 65 -7.39 -7.64 -26.04
N LEU A 66 -6.23 -7.89 -25.49
CA LEU A 66 -5.98 -8.98 -24.55
C LEU A 66 -5.31 -8.44 -23.28
N PRO A 67 -5.77 -8.83 -22.08
CA PRO A 67 -5.04 -8.52 -20.85
C PRO A 67 -3.71 -9.29 -20.82
N PRO A 68 -2.74 -8.84 -20.01
CA PRO A 68 -1.52 -9.60 -19.75
C PRO A 68 -1.84 -11.01 -19.26
N CYS A 69 -1.21 -12.03 -19.83
CA CYS A 69 -1.43 -13.41 -19.42
C CYS A 69 -1.08 -13.64 -17.96
N GLU A 70 -1.85 -14.48 -17.27
CA GLU A 70 -1.73 -14.70 -15.83
C GLU A 70 -0.43 -15.40 -15.42
N GLN A 71 0.02 -16.31 -16.26
CA GLN A 71 1.15 -17.19 -15.94
C GLN A 71 2.52 -16.52 -16.11
N TYR A 72 2.70 -15.67 -17.14
CA TYR A 72 4.00 -15.14 -17.54
C TYR A 72 4.09 -13.61 -17.43
N CYS A 73 3.19 -12.92 -18.11
CA CYS A 73 3.30 -11.47 -18.21
C CYS A 73 2.88 -10.76 -16.91
N ARG A 74 1.80 -11.23 -16.25
CA ARG A 74 1.29 -10.58 -15.04
C ARG A 74 2.31 -10.59 -13.89
N PRO A 75 2.95 -11.71 -13.50
CA PRO A 75 3.99 -11.71 -12.47
C PRO A 75 5.18 -10.82 -12.82
N LEU A 76 5.64 -10.89 -14.08
CA LEU A 76 6.75 -10.07 -14.55
C LEU A 76 6.43 -8.58 -14.49
N MET A 77 5.28 -8.17 -15.02
CA MET A 77 4.86 -6.77 -15.00
C MET A 77 4.55 -6.26 -13.59
N ALA A 78 4.01 -7.09 -12.71
CA ALA A 78 3.82 -6.75 -11.30
C ALA A 78 5.15 -6.43 -10.63
N ALA A 79 6.17 -7.25 -10.86
CA ALA A 79 7.52 -7.01 -10.35
C ALA A 79 8.16 -5.74 -10.95
N MET A 80 7.99 -5.50 -12.26
CA MET A 80 8.48 -4.28 -12.92
C MET A 80 7.78 -3.01 -12.42
N LEU A 81 6.52 -3.12 -12.01
CA LEU A 81 5.73 -2.04 -11.40
C LEU A 81 5.90 -1.97 -9.87
N THR A 82 6.75 -2.78 -9.29
CA THR A 82 6.94 -2.93 -7.82
C THR A 82 5.60 -3.10 -7.08
N LEU A 83 4.70 -3.90 -7.63
CA LEU A 83 3.45 -4.31 -7.01
C LEU A 83 3.62 -5.68 -6.35
N ASP A 84 3.66 -5.69 -5.03
CA ASP A 84 3.63 -6.92 -4.24
C ASP A 84 2.17 -7.36 -4.04
N ILE A 85 1.72 -8.32 -4.86
CA ILE A 85 0.33 -8.79 -4.90
C ILE A 85 0.17 -10.02 -4.00
N LEU A 86 -0.61 -9.89 -2.93
CA LEU A 86 -0.88 -10.97 -1.98
C LEU A 86 -2.11 -11.80 -2.38
N TYR A 87 -3.08 -11.17 -3.02
CA TYR A 87 -4.30 -11.83 -3.48
C TYR A 87 -4.89 -11.09 -4.67
N VAL A 88 -5.45 -11.81 -5.61
CA VAL A 88 -6.20 -11.25 -6.74
C VAL A 88 -7.25 -12.24 -7.24
N ASP A 89 -8.44 -11.73 -7.50
CA ASP A 89 -9.50 -12.43 -8.24
C ASP A 89 -10.20 -11.49 -9.24
N SER A 90 -11.37 -11.85 -9.71
CA SER A 90 -12.15 -11.03 -10.66
C SER A 90 -12.75 -9.76 -10.04
N SER A 91 -12.77 -9.64 -8.71
CA SER A 91 -13.52 -8.63 -7.97
C SER A 91 -12.63 -7.69 -7.19
N ILE A 92 -11.52 -8.19 -6.64
CA ILE A 92 -10.63 -7.46 -5.73
C ILE A 92 -9.16 -7.79 -5.95
N ILE A 93 -8.30 -6.90 -5.47
CA ILE A 93 -6.88 -7.16 -5.31
C ILE A 93 -6.44 -6.70 -3.92
N VAL A 94 -5.56 -7.47 -3.25
CA VAL A 94 -4.88 -7.09 -2.02
C VAL A 94 -3.39 -7.01 -2.29
N VAL A 95 -2.80 -5.88 -1.97
CA VAL A 95 -1.39 -5.61 -2.19
C VAL A 95 -0.70 -5.22 -0.89
N ASN A 96 0.60 -5.49 -0.81
CA ASN A 96 1.50 -4.86 0.14
C ASN A 96 2.04 -3.56 -0.46
N LYS A 97 1.56 -2.43 0.03
CA LYS A 97 2.03 -1.12 -0.42
C LYS A 97 3.40 -0.82 0.16
N GLU A 98 4.37 -0.52 -0.67
CA GLU A 98 5.68 -0.04 -0.24
C GLU A 98 5.60 1.35 0.44
N PRO A 99 6.49 1.68 1.38
CA PRO A 99 6.59 3.03 1.93
C PRO A 99 7.04 4.02 0.85
N GLY A 100 6.59 5.28 0.94
CA GLY A 100 6.92 6.32 -0.04
C GLY A 100 5.98 6.38 -1.26
N LEU A 101 5.26 5.29 -1.58
CA LEU A 101 4.29 5.23 -2.66
C LEU A 101 2.92 5.77 -2.21
N LEU A 102 2.28 6.58 -3.04
CA LEU A 102 0.90 7.01 -2.81
C LEU A 102 -0.10 5.85 -3.00
N SER A 103 -1.19 5.83 -2.25
CA SER A 103 -2.28 4.87 -2.47
C SER A 103 -3.12 5.24 -3.69
N VAL A 104 -3.38 6.53 -3.88
CA VAL A 104 -4.21 7.13 -4.95
C VAL A 104 -3.47 8.31 -5.57
N PRO A 105 -3.81 8.71 -6.81
CA PRO A 105 -3.16 9.86 -7.45
C PRO A 105 -3.25 11.13 -6.59
N GLY A 106 -2.15 11.86 -6.51
CA GLY A 106 -2.07 13.16 -5.87
C GLY A 106 -2.38 14.28 -6.86
N ARG A 107 -2.27 15.52 -6.41
CA ARG A 107 -2.38 16.70 -7.27
C ARG A 107 -1.03 16.97 -7.95
N GLY A 108 -1.06 17.25 -9.25
CA GLY A 108 0.13 17.50 -10.06
C GLY A 108 0.65 16.24 -10.77
N GLU A 109 1.37 16.43 -11.85
CA GLU A 109 1.87 15.34 -12.70
C GLU A 109 2.88 14.45 -11.97
N GLU A 110 3.67 15.02 -11.09
CA GLU A 110 4.70 14.34 -10.30
C GLU A 110 4.12 13.38 -9.23
N LYS A 111 2.81 13.41 -8.99
CA LYS A 111 2.12 12.58 -7.98
C LYS A 111 1.12 11.59 -8.58
N GLN A 112 1.30 11.26 -9.87
CA GLN A 112 0.43 10.32 -10.56
C GLN A 112 0.84 8.86 -10.34
N ASP A 113 2.09 8.60 -9.99
CA ASP A 113 2.51 7.24 -9.63
C ASP A 113 1.98 6.88 -8.23
N CYS A 114 1.18 5.82 -8.20
CA CYS A 114 0.52 5.34 -6.99
C CYS A 114 0.06 3.89 -7.17
N VAL A 115 -0.38 3.25 -6.10
CA VAL A 115 -0.89 1.87 -6.18
C VAL A 115 -2.02 1.75 -7.21
N VAL A 116 -3.00 2.68 -7.19
CA VAL A 116 -4.13 2.66 -8.13
C VAL A 116 -3.65 2.73 -9.58
N SER A 117 -2.74 3.64 -9.92
CA SER A 117 -2.24 3.77 -11.30
C SER A 117 -1.43 2.55 -11.74
N ARG A 118 -0.62 1.96 -10.85
CA ARG A 118 0.13 0.72 -11.13
C ARG A 118 -0.81 -0.47 -11.33
N VAL A 119 -1.84 -0.60 -10.48
CA VAL A 119 -2.88 -1.66 -10.61
C VAL A 119 -3.65 -1.50 -11.92
N LYS A 120 -4.08 -0.30 -12.29
CA LYS A 120 -4.79 -0.06 -13.56
C LYS A 120 -3.94 -0.39 -14.79
N ARG A 121 -2.63 -0.16 -14.74
CA ARG A 121 -1.72 -0.60 -15.82
C ARG A 121 -1.67 -2.13 -15.97
N LEU A 122 -1.70 -2.84 -14.84
CA LEU A 122 -1.67 -4.31 -14.83
C LEU A 122 -3.03 -4.93 -15.14
N PHE A 123 -4.12 -4.24 -14.76
CA PHE A 123 -5.51 -4.67 -14.92
C PHE A 123 -6.35 -3.57 -15.59
N PRO A 124 -6.27 -3.42 -16.92
CA PRO A 124 -6.94 -2.34 -17.64
C PRO A 124 -8.48 -2.34 -17.52
N SER A 125 -9.07 -3.51 -17.26
CA SER A 125 -10.53 -3.66 -17.02
C SER A 125 -10.99 -3.18 -15.64
N CYS A 126 -10.07 -2.78 -14.77
CA CYS A 126 -10.39 -2.25 -13.45
C CYS A 126 -11.21 -0.96 -13.55
N ILE A 127 -12.15 -0.75 -12.64
CA ILE A 127 -12.96 0.49 -12.59
C ILE A 127 -12.09 1.73 -12.41
N GLU A 128 -12.64 2.90 -12.77
CA GLU A 128 -11.92 4.18 -12.74
C GLU A 128 -11.36 4.53 -11.35
N GLN A 129 -12.11 4.29 -10.30
CA GLN A 129 -11.72 4.58 -8.91
C GLN A 129 -11.82 3.32 -8.04
N PRO A 130 -10.81 2.44 -8.06
CA PRO A 130 -10.85 1.16 -7.36
C PRO A 130 -10.61 1.26 -5.85
N SER A 131 -10.18 2.42 -5.35
CA SER A 131 -9.77 2.60 -3.95
C SER A 131 -10.97 2.76 -3.03
N VAL A 132 -11.13 1.85 -2.07
CA VAL A 132 -12.16 1.88 -1.00
C VAL A 132 -11.62 2.45 0.32
N HIS A 133 -10.30 2.46 0.49
CA HIS A 133 -9.57 3.10 1.58
C HIS A 133 -8.17 3.48 1.12
N ARG A 134 -7.41 4.12 2.00
CA ARG A 134 -6.05 4.54 1.69
C ARG A 134 -5.12 4.40 2.88
N LEU A 135 -3.85 4.16 2.61
CA LEU A 135 -2.74 4.37 3.51
C LEU A 135 -2.06 5.71 3.18
N ASP A 136 -1.42 6.33 4.15
CA ASP A 136 -0.58 7.49 3.92
C ASP A 136 0.61 7.11 3.03
N ARG A 137 1.23 8.08 2.36
CA ARG A 137 2.34 7.84 1.44
C ARG A 137 3.43 6.97 2.07
N ASP A 138 3.85 7.33 3.28
CA ASP A 138 5.00 6.72 3.94
C ASP A 138 4.63 5.48 4.79
N THR A 139 3.33 5.22 5.00
CA THR A 139 2.83 3.99 5.64
C THR A 139 2.89 2.82 4.66
N SER A 140 3.50 1.72 5.07
CA SER A 140 3.54 0.46 4.29
C SER A 140 2.44 -0.51 4.68
N GLY A 141 2.25 -1.57 3.91
CA GLY A 141 1.45 -2.73 4.26
C GLY A 141 0.15 -2.88 3.48
N LEU A 142 -0.79 -3.58 4.05
CA LEU A 142 -1.97 -4.14 3.40
C LEU A 142 -2.96 -3.09 2.91
N LEU A 143 -3.28 -3.15 1.61
CA LEU A 143 -4.23 -2.29 0.93
C LEU A 143 -5.11 -3.13 0.01
N VAL A 144 -6.45 -2.99 0.11
CA VAL A 144 -7.41 -3.64 -0.78
C VAL A 144 -8.00 -2.64 -1.76
N LEU A 145 -8.13 -3.06 -3.04
CA LEU A 145 -8.81 -2.31 -4.10
C LEU A 145 -9.89 -3.20 -4.75
N ALA A 146 -10.91 -2.57 -5.29
CA ALA A 146 -12.02 -3.24 -5.96
C ALA A 146 -11.89 -3.12 -7.48
N PHE A 147 -12.14 -4.20 -8.22
CA PHE A 147 -12.12 -4.19 -9.67
C PHE A 147 -13.48 -3.87 -10.30
N THR A 148 -14.58 -4.11 -9.56
CA THR A 148 -15.94 -3.88 -10.05
C THR A 148 -16.69 -2.86 -9.20
N GLN A 149 -17.73 -2.25 -9.75
CA GLN A 149 -18.57 -1.27 -9.03
C GLN A 149 -19.28 -1.91 -7.84
N GLU A 150 -19.74 -3.17 -7.99
CA GLU A 150 -20.37 -3.91 -6.90
C GLU A 150 -19.38 -4.15 -5.76
N ALA A 151 -18.19 -4.65 -6.08
CA ALA A 151 -17.15 -4.88 -5.08
C ALA A 151 -16.76 -3.60 -4.36
N HIS A 152 -16.62 -2.48 -5.10
CA HIS A 152 -16.32 -1.18 -4.54
C HIS A 152 -17.41 -0.72 -3.56
N ARG A 153 -18.69 -0.82 -3.95
CA ARG A 153 -19.82 -0.45 -3.10
C ARG A 153 -19.85 -1.28 -1.82
N GLU A 154 -19.76 -2.63 -1.94
CA GLU A 154 -19.83 -3.54 -0.80
C GLU A 154 -18.68 -3.32 0.18
N LEU A 155 -17.44 -3.18 -0.29
CA LEU A 155 -16.31 -2.88 0.56
C LEU A 155 -16.44 -1.49 1.20
N SER A 156 -16.86 -0.48 0.46
CA SER A 156 -17.08 0.87 1.00
C SER A 156 -18.11 0.87 2.15
N ILE A 157 -19.19 0.10 2.01
CA ILE A 157 -20.18 -0.09 3.09
C ILE A 157 -19.52 -0.71 4.33
N GLN A 158 -18.66 -1.71 4.16
CA GLN A 158 -17.95 -2.34 5.28
C GLN A 158 -17.01 -1.35 5.99
N PHE A 159 -16.29 -0.50 5.25
CA PHE A 159 -15.47 0.56 5.84
C PHE A 159 -16.32 1.61 6.60
N ILE A 160 -17.45 2.02 6.02
CA ILE A 160 -18.40 2.97 6.66
C ILE A 160 -18.99 2.36 7.93
N LYS A 161 -19.45 1.11 7.88
CA LYS A 161 -20.01 0.38 9.01
C LYS A 161 -18.96 -0.10 10.03
N ARG A 162 -17.67 0.10 9.74
CA ARG A 162 -16.54 -0.33 10.59
C ARG A 162 -16.49 -1.83 10.86
N THR A 163 -16.95 -2.64 9.92
CA THR A 163 -16.88 -4.10 10.00
C THR A 163 -15.55 -4.65 9.45
N VAL A 164 -14.73 -3.80 8.84
CA VAL A 164 -13.36 -4.11 8.45
C VAL A 164 -12.46 -4.02 9.68
N SER A 165 -11.77 -5.11 10.03
CA SER A 165 -10.75 -5.11 11.06
C SER A 165 -9.39 -4.73 10.47
N LYS A 166 -8.63 -3.91 11.20
CA LYS A 166 -7.30 -3.43 10.78
C LYS A 166 -6.38 -3.45 11.99
N ARG A 167 -5.17 -3.94 11.79
CA ARG A 167 -4.10 -3.84 12.77
C ARG A 167 -2.87 -3.24 12.11
N TYR A 168 -2.19 -2.40 12.86
CA TYR A 168 -0.93 -1.79 12.44
C TYR A 168 0.14 -2.11 13.49
N VAL A 169 1.37 -2.23 13.03
CA VAL A 169 2.54 -2.29 13.91
C VAL A 169 3.38 -1.03 13.67
N ALA A 170 3.89 -0.45 14.75
CA ALA A 170 4.78 0.71 14.69
C ALA A 170 5.91 0.59 15.70
N LEU A 171 7.03 1.29 15.42
CA LEU A 171 8.06 1.57 16.40
C LEU A 171 7.90 3.02 16.86
N LEU A 172 7.72 3.21 18.17
CA LEU A 172 7.65 4.53 18.80
C LEU A 172 8.98 4.90 19.44
N GLU A 173 9.33 6.16 19.41
CA GLU A 173 10.55 6.67 20.03
C GLU A 173 10.48 6.57 21.56
N GLY A 174 11.56 6.07 22.17
CA GLY A 174 11.65 5.91 23.61
C GLY A 174 10.83 4.74 24.17
N LYS A 175 10.64 4.76 25.48
CA LYS A 175 9.88 3.75 26.24
C LYS A 175 8.48 4.28 26.52
N VAL A 176 7.47 3.68 25.89
CA VAL A 176 6.07 3.97 26.18
C VAL A 176 5.66 3.27 27.48
N GLU A 177 5.13 4.01 28.43
CA GLU A 177 4.63 3.45 29.70
C GLU A 177 3.26 2.78 29.53
N GLY A 178 2.94 1.84 30.39
CA GLY A 178 1.72 1.03 30.29
C GLY A 178 1.84 -0.12 29.30
N GLU A 179 0.87 -1.02 29.29
CA GLU A 179 0.84 -2.20 28.43
C GLU A 179 -0.13 -2.05 27.26
N GLY A 180 -1.06 -1.11 27.37
CA GLY A 180 -2.07 -0.84 26.35
C GLY A 180 -3.14 0.12 26.87
N GLY A 181 -4.05 0.50 25.98
CA GLY A 181 -5.12 1.43 26.29
C GLY A 181 -5.80 1.96 25.04
N THR A 182 -6.51 3.06 25.22
CA THR A 182 -7.21 3.76 24.14
C THR A 182 -6.77 5.21 24.10
N VAL A 183 -6.47 5.70 22.90
CA VAL A 183 -6.20 7.11 22.61
C VAL A 183 -7.41 7.69 21.88
N GLU A 184 -7.95 8.78 22.43
CA GLU A 184 -9.03 9.54 21.81
C GLU A 184 -8.64 11.01 21.72
N LEU A 185 -8.51 11.50 20.47
CA LEU A 185 -8.17 12.89 20.19
C LEU A 185 -9.09 13.46 19.12
N ALA A 186 -9.50 14.71 19.30
CA ALA A 186 -10.16 15.48 18.27
C ALA A 186 -9.11 16.27 17.50
N PHE A 187 -9.09 16.16 16.18
CA PHE A 187 -8.09 16.83 15.35
C PHE A 187 -8.62 17.16 13.96
N ARG A 188 -7.98 18.11 13.31
CA ARG A 188 -8.30 18.57 11.97
C ARG A 188 -7.06 18.93 11.19
N TYR A 189 -7.24 19.17 9.91
CA TYR A 189 -6.20 19.66 9.02
C TYR A 189 -5.60 20.97 9.53
N ASP A 190 -4.27 21.05 9.51
CA ASP A 190 -3.54 22.29 9.83
C ASP A 190 -3.23 23.07 8.55
N PRO A 191 -3.88 24.20 8.29
CA PRO A 191 -3.64 24.98 7.09
C PRO A 191 -2.28 25.66 7.06
N GLU A 192 -1.66 25.87 8.24
CA GLU A 192 -0.38 26.56 8.38
C GLU A 192 0.80 25.59 8.16
N MET A 193 0.62 24.31 8.52
CA MET A 193 1.67 23.30 8.42
C MET A 193 1.26 22.09 7.56
N LYS A 194 0.90 22.37 6.30
CA LYS A 194 0.51 21.32 5.33
C LYS A 194 1.60 20.26 5.15
N PRO A 195 1.28 18.97 5.12
CA PRO A 195 -0.05 18.32 5.17
C PRO A 195 -0.44 17.83 6.59
N ARG A 196 0.07 18.44 7.67
CA ARG A 196 -0.14 17.99 9.06
C ARG A 196 -1.61 18.08 9.49
N GLN A 197 -1.94 17.28 10.48
CA GLN A 197 -3.14 17.42 11.30
C GLN A 197 -2.72 18.04 12.65
N LYS A 198 -3.62 18.83 13.26
CA LYS A 198 -3.40 19.39 14.60
C LYS A 198 -4.55 19.02 15.53
N TYR A 199 -4.23 18.84 16.81
CA TYR A 199 -5.22 18.71 17.87
C TYR A 199 -6.10 19.94 17.94
N ASP A 200 -7.40 19.74 17.95
CA ASP A 200 -8.38 20.81 18.08
C ASP A 200 -9.64 20.22 18.74
N PRO A 201 -9.83 20.43 20.05
CA PRO A 201 -10.96 19.84 20.78
C PRO A 201 -12.31 20.47 20.42
N VAL A 202 -12.31 21.63 19.78
CA VAL A 202 -13.54 22.38 19.43
C VAL A 202 -14.00 22.06 18.01
N LEU A 203 -13.10 22.18 17.04
CA LEU A 203 -13.43 22.04 15.61
C LEU A 203 -12.95 20.71 15.01
N GLY A 204 -12.18 19.95 15.75
CA GLY A 204 -11.63 18.67 15.30
C GLY A 204 -12.68 17.56 15.25
N LYS A 205 -12.39 16.55 14.44
CA LYS A 205 -13.17 15.30 14.39
C LYS A 205 -12.48 14.26 15.25
N TRP A 206 -13.25 13.61 16.11
CA TRP A 206 -12.74 12.58 17.01
C TRP A 206 -12.17 11.38 16.25
N GLY A 207 -10.97 10.96 16.65
CA GLY A 207 -10.31 9.72 16.27
C GLY A 207 -10.11 8.86 17.50
N THR A 208 -10.34 7.54 17.37
CA THR A 208 -10.19 6.55 18.45
C THR A 208 -9.29 5.43 17.98
N THR A 209 -8.26 5.10 18.75
CA THR A 209 -7.30 4.02 18.49
C THR A 209 -7.04 3.24 19.77
N MET A 210 -7.26 1.93 19.73
CA MET A 210 -6.74 1.02 20.75
C MET A 210 -5.29 0.71 20.46
N TRP A 211 -4.46 0.59 21.49
CA TRP A 211 -3.06 0.24 21.36
C TRP A 211 -2.63 -0.80 22.38
N LYS A 212 -1.59 -1.57 22.04
CA LYS A 212 -0.95 -2.54 22.92
C LYS A 212 0.55 -2.49 22.72
N ARG A 213 1.31 -2.41 23.81
CA ARG A 213 2.76 -2.57 23.80
C ARG A 213 3.11 -4.03 23.51
N LEU A 214 3.93 -4.28 22.51
CA LEU A 214 4.42 -5.61 22.18
C LEU A 214 5.76 -5.88 22.89
N CYS A 215 6.73 -4.98 22.74
CA CYS A 215 8.01 -5.05 23.43
C CYS A 215 8.70 -3.68 23.45
N VAL A 216 9.71 -3.55 24.30
CA VAL A 216 10.71 -2.48 24.29
C VAL A 216 12.02 -3.08 23.76
N GLN A 217 12.63 -2.43 22.78
CA GLN A 217 13.82 -2.95 22.10
C GLN A 217 14.82 -1.85 21.75
N SER A 218 16.05 -2.24 21.41
CA SER A 218 17.03 -1.34 20.82
C SER A 218 16.84 -1.23 19.32
N TYR A 219 17.11 -0.06 18.73
CA TYR A 219 16.96 0.21 17.31
C TYR A 219 18.21 0.82 16.69
N GLY A 220 18.57 0.38 15.48
CA GLY A 220 19.57 1.03 14.63
C GLY A 220 21.01 0.87 15.06
N GLY A 221 21.39 -0.18 15.80
CA GLY A 221 22.78 -0.40 16.26
C GLY A 221 23.30 0.66 17.24
N GLN A 222 22.60 1.76 17.40
CA GLN A 222 22.79 2.76 18.45
C GLN A 222 21.94 2.34 19.64
N ARG A 223 22.36 2.73 20.88
CA ARG A 223 21.58 2.41 22.11
C ARG A 223 20.28 3.24 22.21
N ARG A 224 19.55 3.35 21.07
CA ARG A 224 18.29 4.06 21.02
C ARG A 224 17.17 3.11 21.42
N THR A 225 16.50 3.44 22.51
CA THR A 225 15.34 2.67 22.98
C THR A 225 14.13 3.03 22.12
N VAL A 226 13.41 2.01 21.65
CA VAL A 226 12.12 2.17 20.98
C VAL A 226 11.11 1.17 21.55
N THR A 227 9.84 1.51 21.41
CA THR A 227 8.74 0.64 21.81
C THR A 227 8.00 0.15 20.57
N ARG A 228 7.91 -1.15 20.40
CA ARG A 228 7.05 -1.78 19.38
C ARG A 228 5.63 -1.83 19.90
N VAL A 229 4.70 -1.27 19.14
CA VAL A 229 3.29 -1.23 19.50
C VAL A 229 2.41 -1.79 18.39
N SER A 230 1.29 -2.40 18.79
CA SER A 230 0.18 -2.75 17.91
C SER A 230 -0.93 -1.73 18.08
N PHE A 231 -1.45 -1.20 16.96
CA PHE A 231 -2.59 -0.30 16.91
C PHE A 231 -3.80 -0.97 16.26
N THR A 232 -4.96 -0.79 16.85
CA THR A 232 -6.26 -1.14 16.26
C THR A 232 -7.10 0.14 16.15
N PRO A 233 -7.08 0.84 14.99
CA PRO A 233 -7.85 2.06 14.81
C PRO A 233 -9.35 1.76 14.64
N LEU A 234 -10.18 2.28 15.53
CA LEU A 234 -11.65 2.19 15.47
C LEU A 234 -12.23 3.22 14.48
N THR A 235 -11.50 4.28 14.20
CA THR A 235 -11.78 5.28 13.17
C THR A 235 -10.63 5.33 12.16
N GLY A 236 -10.80 6.00 11.03
CA GLY A 236 -9.78 6.09 9.96
C GLY A 236 -9.58 7.53 9.49
N ARG A 237 -9.07 8.41 10.36
CA ARG A 237 -8.76 9.80 9.99
C ARG A 237 -7.35 9.91 9.41
N THR A 238 -7.14 10.92 8.57
CA THR A 238 -5.81 11.21 8.00
C THR A 238 -4.79 11.40 9.12
N HIS A 239 -3.64 10.74 9.02
CA HIS A 239 -2.54 10.76 9.99
C HIS A 239 -2.93 10.36 11.44
N GLN A 240 -4.06 9.67 11.62
CA GLN A 240 -4.59 9.37 12.97
C GLN A 240 -3.54 8.71 13.88
N LEU A 241 -2.96 7.58 13.45
CA LEU A 241 -1.99 6.85 14.27
C LEU A 241 -0.73 7.68 14.55
N ARG A 242 -0.30 8.47 13.58
CA ARG A 242 0.87 9.34 13.68
C ARG A 242 0.65 10.44 14.72
N LEU A 243 -0.51 11.12 14.68
CA LEU A 243 -0.84 12.15 15.66
C LEU A 243 -1.12 11.55 17.04
N HIS A 244 -1.82 10.40 17.13
CA HIS A 244 -2.08 9.71 18.40
C HIS A 244 -0.79 9.26 19.09
N SER A 245 0.22 8.88 18.32
CA SER A 245 1.54 8.52 18.85
C SER A 245 2.31 9.75 19.35
N ALA A 246 2.35 10.82 18.56
CA ALA A 246 3.23 11.96 18.81
C ALA A 246 2.68 12.98 19.81
N HIS A 247 1.36 13.15 19.87
CA HIS A 247 0.75 14.22 20.68
C HIS A 247 0.83 13.89 22.18
N GLU A 248 1.11 14.88 23.04
CA GLU A 248 1.21 14.74 24.48
C GLU A 248 -0.06 14.17 25.16
N LYS A 249 -1.25 14.51 24.61
CA LYS A 249 -2.55 13.95 25.05
C LYS A 249 -2.85 12.56 24.46
N GLY A 250 -1.96 12.05 23.62
CA GLY A 250 -1.94 10.68 23.13
C GLY A 250 -0.87 9.88 23.87
N LEU A 251 0.07 9.29 23.13
CA LEU A 251 1.17 8.52 23.73
C LEU A 251 2.39 9.39 24.05
N GLY A 252 2.54 10.58 23.47
CA GLY A 252 3.69 11.45 23.64
C GLY A 252 5.00 10.90 23.06
N HIS A 253 4.91 9.85 22.25
CA HIS A 253 6.02 9.13 21.64
C HIS A 253 5.82 9.04 20.13
N PRO A 254 6.49 9.89 19.33
CA PRO A 254 6.35 9.87 17.87
C PRO A 254 6.76 8.51 17.28
N ILE A 255 6.23 8.22 16.09
CA ILE A 255 6.66 7.03 15.34
C ILE A 255 8.06 7.31 14.77
N VAL A 256 8.97 6.35 14.90
CA VAL A 256 10.32 6.43 14.36
C VAL A 256 10.29 6.72 12.86
N GLY A 257 11.05 7.73 12.43
CA GLY A 257 11.13 8.13 11.03
C GLY A 257 9.90 8.88 10.51
N ASP A 258 9.05 9.41 11.40
CA ASP A 258 7.93 10.25 10.96
C ASP A 258 8.44 11.65 10.52
N PRO A 259 8.33 11.98 9.21
CA PRO A 259 8.84 13.27 8.71
C PRO A 259 7.99 14.48 9.11
N LEU A 260 6.79 14.25 9.67
CA LEU A 260 5.86 15.32 10.04
C LEU A 260 5.72 15.51 11.54
N TYR A 261 5.70 14.43 12.31
CA TYR A 261 5.42 14.44 13.74
C TYR A 261 6.59 13.93 14.60
N GLY A 262 7.64 13.40 13.96
CA GLY A 262 8.83 12.86 14.63
C GLY A 262 9.77 13.93 15.17
N THR A 263 10.79 13.49 15.89
CA THR A 263 11.84 14.35 16.48
C THR A 263 12.89 14.80 15.46
N GLY A 264 12.86 14.30 14.22
CA GLY A 264 13.88 14.52 13.20
C GLY A 264 15.06 13.54 13.26
N GLU A 265 15.03 12.59 14.16
CA GLU A 265 16.03 11.54 14.26
C GLU A 265 16.09 10.66 13.00
N PRO A 266 17.29 10.35 12.48
CA PRO A 266 17.43 9.59 11.25
C PRO A 266 16.78 8.19 11.32
N ALA A 267 16.03 7.85 10.30
CA ALA A 267 15.50 6.51 10.07
C ALA A 267 15.29 6.31 8.56
N PRO A 268 15.40 5.08 8.05
CA PRO A 268 15.28 4.83 6.60
C PRO A 268 13.88 5.14 6.06
N ARG A 269 12.85 5.05 6.92
CA ARG A 269 11.45 5.32 6.56
C ARG A 269 10.57 5.52 7.80
N LEU A 270 9.32 5.87 7.61
CA LEU A 270 8.31 5.82 8.67
C LEU A 270 8.08 4.37 9.11
N MET A 271 8.32 4.06 10.39
CA MET A 271 8.14 2.72 10.98
C MET A 271 6.69 2.48 11.38
N LEU A 272 5.80 2.52 10.37
CA LEU A 272 4.37 2.24 10.50
C LEU A 272 3.92 1.32 9.35
N HIS A 273 3.34 0.18 9.73
CA HIS A 273 2.95 -0.86 8.80
C HIS A 273 1.53 -1.36 9.08
N ALA A 274 0.69 -1.41 8.05
CA ALA A 274 -0.63 -2.04 8.09
C ALA A 274 -0.47 -3.56 8.05
N SER A 275 -0.37 -4.20 9.21
CA SER A 275 0.03 -5.60 9.37
C SER A 275 -1.12 -6.60 9.25
N GLU A 276 -2.38 -6.17 9.45
CA GLU A 276 -3.54 -7.05 9.29
C GLU A 276 -4.71 -6.30 8.70
N LEU A 277 -5.38 -6.94 7.77
CA LEU A 277 -6.61 -6.45 7.15
C LEU A 277 -7.58 -7.60 7.01
N SER A 278 -8.77 -7.46 7.63
CA SER A 278 -9.81 -8.48 7.56
C SER A 278 -11.14 -7.85 7.17
N PHE A 279 -11.77 -8.42 6.15
CA PHE A 279 -13.04 -7.97 5.60
C PHE A 279 -13.85 -9.14 5.05
N THR A 280 -15.13 -8.94 4.78
CA THR A 280 -15.98 -9.92 4.10
C THR A 280 -15.82 -9.74 2.59
N HIS A 281 -15.50 -10.81 1.87
CA HIS A 281 -15.35 -10.76 0.41
C HIS A 281 -16.64 -10.28 -0.25
N PRO A 282 -16.58 -9.29 -1.16
CA PRO A 282 -17.79 -8.64 -1.67
C PRO A 282 -18.73 -9.57 -2.46
N VAL A 283 -18.18 -10.61 -3.07
CA VAL A 283 -18.94 -11.57 -3.90
C VAL A 283 -19.20 -12.88 -3.15
N THR A 284 -18.15 -13.58 -2.69
CA THR A 284 -18.30 -14.90 -2.04
C THR A 284 -18.89 -14.83 -0.63
N ARG A 285 -18.87 -13.65 -0.01
CA ARG A 285 -19.32 -13.40 1.37
C ARG A 285 -18.50 -14.10 2.46
N GLU A 286 -17.41 -14.72 2.10
CA GLU A 286 -16.48 -15.31 3.05
C GLU A 286 -15.68 -14.25 3.79
N ARG A 287 -15.34 -14.51 5.05
CA ARG A 287 -14.45 -13.65 5.82
C ARG A 287 -13.01 -13.91 5.43
N MET A 288 -12.34 -12.92 4.87
CA MET A 288 -10.94 -12.98 4.50
C MET A 288 -10.09 -12.23 5.52
N THR A 289 -8.92 -12.78 5.83
CA THR A 289 -7.92 -12.14 6.70
C THR A 289 -6.54 -12.27 6.06
N PHE A 290 -5.90 -11.13 5.88
CA PHE A 290 -4.52 -11.02 5.42
C PHE A 290 -3.66 -10.53 6.57
N ALA A 291 -2.50 -11.16 6.75
CA ALA A 291 -1.52 -10.77 7.74
C ALA A 291 -0.15 -10.68 7.09
N LEU A 292 0.60 -9.64 7.42
CA LEU A 292 1.93 -9.39 6.91
C LEU A 292 2.75 -8.68 7.99
N GLU A 293 3.83 -9.31 8.41
CA GLU A 293 4.73 -8.70 9.39
C GLU A 293 5.57 -7.59 8.74
N PRO A 294 5.87 -6.50 9.49
CA PRO A 294 6.76 -5.46 9.00
C PRO A 294 8.21 -5.97 8.89
N ASP A 295 8.97 -5.34 8.00
CA ASP A 295 10.40 -5.56 7.78
C ASP A 295 11.32 -4.85 8.81
N PHE A 296 10.77 -4.34 9.91
CA PHE A 296 11.49 -3.64 10.97
C PHE A 296 11.20 -4.19 12.36
#